data_b4df87237b36ac0b0294358bde6723fa
#
_entry.id   b4df87237b36ac0b0294358bde6723fa
#
_cell.length_a   1.000
_cell.length_b   1.000
_cell.length_c   1.000
_cell.angle_alpha   90.00
_cell.angle_beta   90.00
_cell.angle_gamma   90.00
#
_symmetry.space_group_name_H-M   'P 1'
#
loop_
_entity.id
_entity.type
_entity.pdbx_description
1 polymer ?
#
loop_
_entity_poly.entity_id
_entity_poly.type
_entity_poly.pdbx_seq_one_letter_code
_entity_poly.pdbx_strand_id
1 'polypeptide(L)'
;MIKNLRRFISKIKPNFTEGGKFAWLQSTFEAFESFLFVPDETTKRGCQIRDAIDLKRTMIFVVIALMPALLFGIWNIGYQHFKATAEAVSFWQTFGFGLFKALPIIVVSYVTGLAIEFAFAQIRHHQVNEGFLVTGMLIPLVLPPDIPLWMVALATAFAVLIGKEAFGGTGMNLVNPALLARAFLFFAYPSVMSGDKVWIADQPDAFTGATPLGILANGGTDIPDAWTMIWGGVPGSIGETSVIAVALGATLLLFTGIASWRIMLSVILGGGLMGLLFNAIGANEYMQLPFYYHYLMGGFAFGAVFMATDPVTAAQTNTGKWIYGMLIGILAVMLRVINPAYPEGMMLSILLLNCFAPLIDHCVIARNIKMRQKRAIVKPKTSVQ
;
A
#
# COMPACT_ATOMS: atom_id res chain seq x y z
N MET A 1 -17.04 31.56 5.48
CA MET A 1 -15.69 31.24 5.02
C MET A 1 -15.68 30.60 3.63
N ILE A 2 -16.36 29.49 3.41
CA ILE A 2 -16.42 28.75 2.13
C ILE A 2 -16.93 29.59 0.96
N LYS A 3 -18.00 30.42 1.13
CA LYS A 3 -18.52 31.33 0.09
C LYS A 3 -17.50 32.37 -0.37
N ASN A 4 -16.66 32.88 0.54
CA ASN A 4 -15.63 33.87 0.19
C ASN A 4 -14.46 33.22 -0.57
N LEU A 5 -14.10 32.00 -0.18
CA LEU A 5 -13.06 31.23 -0.86
C LEU A 5 -13.52 30.85 -2.28
N ARG A 6 -14.78 30.43 -2.47
CA ARG A 6 -15.35 30.14 -3.79
C ARG A 6 -15.39 31.39 -4.69
N ARG A 7 -15.75 32.56 -4.14
CA ARG A 7 -15.68 33.82 -4.88
C ARG A 7 -14.25 34.22 -5.28
N PHE A 8 -13.28 33.98 -4.41
CA PHE A 8 -11.88 34.24 -4.70
C PHE A 8 -11.37 33.37 -5.83
N ILE A 9 -11.65 32.06 -5.77
CA ILE A 9 -11.25 31.10 -6.81
C ILE A 9 -11.93 31.42 -8.15
N SER A 10 -13.23 31.75 -8.15
CA SER A 10 -13.95 32.14 -9.39
C SER A 10 -13.44 33.43 -10.02
N LYS A 11 -12.83 34.34 -9.27
CA LYS A 11 -12.16 35.55 -9.81
C LYS A 11 -10.82 35.22 -10.48
N ILE A 12 -10.10 34.21 -9.99
CA ILE A 12 -8.79 33.84 -10.51
C ILE A 12 -8.91 32.88 -11.70
N LYS A 13 -9.96 32.06 -11.73
CA LYS A 13 -10.24 31.04 -12.75
C LYS A 13 -10.05 31.52 -14.20
N PRO A 14 -10.50 32.72 -14.61
CA PRO A 14 -10.32 33.21 -15.98
C PRO A 14 -8.86 33.33 -16.44
N ASN A 15 -7.92 33.50 -15.49
CA ASN A 15 -6.49 33.57 -15.82
C ASN A 15 -5.90 32.20 -16.18
N PHE A 16 -6.55 31.10 -15.78
CA PHE A 16 -6.10 29.73 -16.00
C PHE A 16 -6.93 28.97 -17.03
N THR A 17 -8.04 29.54 -17.53
CA THR A 17 -8.85 28.97 -18.61
C THR A 17 -8.29 29.36 -19.98
N GLU A 18 -8.81 28.73 -21.03
CA GLU A 18 -8.42 29.01 -22.44
C GLU A 18 -8.42 30.52 -22.75
N GLY A 19 -7.27 31.06 -23.17
CA GLY A 19 -7.06 32.49 -23.41
C GLY A 19 -6.48 33.27 -22.21
N GLY A 20 -6.33 32.69 -21.03
CA GLY A 20 -5.71 33.33 -19.87
C GLY A 20 -4.18 33.32 -19.92
N LYS A 21 -3.54 34.19 -19.11
CA LYS A 21 -2.06 34.28 -19.01
C LYS A 21 -1.39 32.98 -18.56
N PHE A 22 -2.10 32.14 -17.81
CA PHE A 22 -1.63 30.89 -17.21
C PHE A 22 -2.42 29.67 -17.72
N ALA A 23 -2.90 29.72 -18.96
CA ALA A 23 -3.67 28.61 -19.56
C ALA A 23 -2.91 27.28 -19.54
N TRP A 24 -1.59 27.29 -19.58
CA TRP A 24 -0.75 26.10 -19.47
C TRP A 24 -0.81 25.41 -18.09
N LEU A 25 -1.28 26.09 -17.03
CA LEU A 25 -1.51 25.53 -15.70
C LEU A 25 -2.98 25.15 -15.45
N GLN A 26 -3.82 25.09 -16.49
CA GLN A 26 -5.24 24.82 -16.34
C GLN A 26 -5.51 23.51 -15.56
N SER A 27 -4.92 22.39 -15.95
CA SER A 27 -5.10 21.09 -15.28
C SER A 27 -4.70 21.12 -13.80
N THR A 28 -3.64 21.86 -13.47
CA THR A 28 -3.19 22.04 -12.08
C THR A 28 -4.19 22.87 -11.28
N PHE A 29 -4.70 23.96 -11.86
CA PHE A 29 -5.71 24.80 -11.20
C PHE A 29 -7.01 24.04 -10.99
N GLU A 30 -7.48 23.30 -11.98
CA GLU A 30 -8.68 22.45 -11.89
C GLU A 30 -8.51 21.34 -10.83
N ALA A 31 -7.30 20.78 -10.68
CA ALA A 31 -7.02 19.82 -9.62
C ALA A 31 -7.19 20.42 -8.21
N PHE A 32 -6.68 21.65 -7.99
CA PHE A 32 -6.86 22.36 -6.71
C PHE A 32 -8.32 22.79 -6.50
N GLU A 33 -9.00 23.29 -7.53
CA GLU A 33 -10.41 23.66 -7.47
C GLU A 33 -11.27 22.45 -7.12
N SER A 34 -11.03 21.31 -7.78
CA SER A 34 -11.78 20.09 -7.57
C SER A 34 -11.45 19.41 -6.24
N PHE A 35 -10.25 19.59 -5.70
CA PHE A 35 -9.87 19.15 -4.34
C PHE A 35 -10.64 19.93 -3.26
N LEU A 36 -10.80 21.25 -3.45
CA LEU A 36 -11.50 22.11 -2.49
C LEU A 36 -13.03 22.05 -2.64
N PHE A 37 -13.51 21.85 -3.87
CA PHE A 37 -14.94 21.85 -4.20
C PHE A 37 -15.28 20.67 -5.09
N VAL A 38 -16.50 20.15 -4.94
CA VAL A 38 -17.02 19.12 -5.86
C VAL A 38 -17.13 19.71 -7.26
N PRO A 39 -16.69 19.02 -8.32
CA PRO A 39 -16.87 19.48 -9.70
C PRO A 39 -18.34 19.75 -10.01
N ASP A 40 -18.63 20.88 -10.64
CA ASP A 40 -20.00 21.30 -11.01
C ASP A 40 -20.34 20.90 -12.45
N GLU A 41 -19.57 20.00 -13.03
CA GLU A 41 -19.80 19.52 -14.39
C GLU A 41 -20.96 18.54 -14.41
N THR A 42 -22.01 18.89 -15.15
CA THR A 42 -23.16 18.05 -15.41
C THR A 42 -23.25 17.75 -16.90
N THR A 43 -23.75 16.56 -17.26
CA THR A 43 -24.04 16.21 -18.66
C THR A 43 -25.08 17.15 -19.20
N LYS A 44 -24.80 17.79 -20.36
CA LYS A 44 -25.74 18.76 -21.01
C LYS A 44 -26.90 18.07 -21.72
N ARG A 45 -26.81 16.77 -22.02
CA ARG A 45 -27.83 15.99 -22.76
C ARG A 45 -27.89 14.56 -22.19
N GLY A 46 -29.10 13.99 -22.12
CA GLY A 46 -29.37 12.62 -21.68
C GLY A 46 -29.59 12.47 -20.18
N CYS A 47 -29.64 11.23 -19.69
CA CYS A 47 -29.83 10.92 -18.27
C CYS A 47 -28.58 11.29 -17.48
N GLN A 48 -28.76 11.99 -16.36
CA GLN A 48 -27.69 12.27 -15.42
C GLN A 48 -27.63 11.15 -14.39
N ILE A 49 -26.58 10.33 -14.46
CA ILE A 49 -26.31 9.31 -13.45
C ILE A 49 -25.08 9.75 -12.67
N ARG A 50 -25.22 10.00 -11.38
CA ARG A 50 -24.12 10.29 -10.46
C ARG A 50 -23.99 9.15 -9.48
N ASP A 51 -22.76 8.70 -9.27
CA ASP A 51 -22.46 7.78 -8.18
C ASP A 51 -22.56 8.50 -6.83
N ALA A 52 -23.03 7.80 -5.81
CA ALA A 52 -23.14 8.32 -4.45
C ALA A 52 -21.75 8.54 -3.81
N ILE A 53 -20.73 7.82 -4.28
CA ILE A 53 -19.36 7.86 -3.75
C ILE A 53 -18.40 8.26 -4.87
N ASP A 54 -17.83 9.46 -4.78
CA ASP A 54 -16.77 9.92 -5.68
C ASP A 54 -15.44 9.22 -5.37
N LEU A 55 -14.56 9.09 -6.39
CA LEU A 55 -13.21 8.55 -6.24
C LEU A 55 -12.43 9.26 -5.12
N LYS A 56 -12.60 10.59 -4.98
CA LYS A 56 -12.00 11.40 -3.90
C LYS A 56 -12.35 10.91 -2.51
N ARG A 57 -13.65 10.61 -2.29
CA ARG A 57 -14.12 10.08 -1.00
C ARG A 57 -13.53 8.72 -0.72
N THR A 58 -13.47 7.85 -1.71
CA THR A 58 -12.84 6.54 -1.58
C THR A 58 -11.37 6.67 -1.19
N MET A 59 -10.62 7.54 -1.86
CA MET A 59 -9.20 7.74 -1.57
C MET A 59 -8.95 8.36 -0.20
N ILE A 60 -9.76 9.34 0.24
CA ILE A 60 -9.61 9.94 1.57
C ILE A 60 -9.88 8.93 2.69
N PHE A 61 -10.85 8.01 2.52
CA PHE A 61 -11.08 6.95 3.50
C PHE A 61 -9.87 6.00 3.63
N VAL A 62 -9.18 5.70 2.54
CA VAL A 62 -7.94 4.90 2.60
C VAL A 62 -6.84 5.66 3.33
N VAL A 63 -6.67 6.97 3.07
CA VAL A 63 -5.71 7.81 3.81
C VAL A 63 -6.04 7.85 5.30
N ILE A 64 -7.33 8.03 5.67
CA ILE A 64 -7.76 8.00 7.07
C ILE A 64 -7.49 6.63 7.70
N ALA A 65 -7.70 5.54 6.96
CA ALA A 65 -7.41 4.19 7.44
C ALA A 65 -5.91 3.93 7.68
N LEU A 66 -5.03 4.64 6.98
CA LEU A 66 -3.58 4.59 7.18
C LEU A 66 -3.11 5.44 8.38
N MET A 67 -3.92 6.42 8.83
CA MET A 67 -3.50 7.32 9.92
C MET A 67 -3.13 6.63 11.23
N PRO A 68 -3.86 5.60 11.72
CA PRO A 68 -3.45 4.89 12.93
C PRO A 68 -2.05 4.26 12.81
N ALA A 69 -1.75 3.65 11.66
CA ALA A 69 -0.45 3.04 11.38
C ALA A 69 0.66 4.11 11.29
N LEU A 70 0.38 5.24 10.66
CA LEU A 70 1.31 6.37 10.58
C LEU A 70 1.61 6.97 11.96
N LEU A 71 0.57 7.30 12.73
CA LEU A 71 0.73 7.92 14.05
C LEU A 71 1.48 7.02 15.03
N PHE A 72 1.16 5.73 15.00
CA PHE A 72 1.90 4.75 15.80
C PHE A 72 3.35 4.62 15.30
N GLY A 73 3.57 4.57 14.01
CA GLY A 73 4.90 4.49 13.41
C GLY A 73 5.80 5.68 13.77
N ILE A 74 5.25 6.89 13.73
CA ILE A 74 5.95 8.11 14.19
C ILE A 74 6.39 7.97 15.65
N TRP A 75 5.48 7.54 16.53
CA TRP A 75 5.82 7.29 17.93
C TRP A 75 6.87 6.19 18.08
N ASN A 76 6.75 5.08 17.34
CA ASN A 76 7.66 3.95 17.42
C ASN A 76 9.08 4.30 16.97
N ILE A 77 9.26 5.16 15.95
CA ILE A 77 10.59 5.65 15.54
C ILE A 77 11.32 6.29 16.72
N GLY A 78 10.66 7.22 17.42
CA GLY A 78 11.24 7.83 18.61
C GLY A 78 11.45 6.84 19.76
N TYR A 79 10.49 5.94 19.98
CA TYR A 79 10.59 4.92 21.02
C TYR A 79 11.82 4.01 20.84
N GLN A 80 12.07 3.53 19.63
CA GLN A 80 13.23 2.69 19.32
C GLN A 80 14.55 3.47 19.46
N HIS A 81 14.59 4.73 19.05
CA HIS A 81 15.76 5.60 19.22
C HIS A 81 16.10 5.80 20.70
N PHE A 82 15.14 6.24 21.52
CA PHE A 82 15.38 6.50 22.94
C PHE A 82 15.60 5.21 23.76
N LYS A 83 15.04 4.09 23.31
CA LYS A 83 15.38 2.78 23.86
C LYS A 83 16.82 2.38 23.58
N ALA A 84 17.34 2.69 22.38
CA ALA A 84 18.72 2.39 22.01
C ALA A 84 19.74 3.30 22.70
N THR A 85 19.38 4.58 22.97
CA THR A 85 20.23 5.53 23.72
C THR A 85 20.08 5.41 25.23
N ALA A 86 19.18 4.56 25.73
CA ALA A 86 18.83 4.39 27.13
C ALA A 86 18.39 5.67 27.85
N GLU A 87 17.79 6.60 27.12
CA GLU A 87 17.28 7.88 27.64
C GLU A 87 15.80 7.75 28.06
N ALA A 88 15.47 8.15 29.26
CA ALA A 88 14.08 8.25 29.72
C ALA A 88 13.48 9.59 29.31
N VAL A 89 12.60 9.58 28.32
CA VAL A 89 11.97 10.78 27.74
C VAL A 89 10.44 10.74 27.84
N SER A 90 9.81 11.92 27.72
CA SER A 90 8.35 12.00 27.73
C SER A 90 7.75 11.55 26.40
N PHE A 91 6.46 11.18 26.42
CA PHE A 91 5.71 10.81 25.21
C PHE A 91 5.83 11.84 24.07
N TRP A 92 5.74 13.12 24.40
CA TRP A 92 5.81 14.20 23.40
C TRP A 92 7.18 14.36 22.76
N GLN A 93 8.24 14.12 23.51
CA GLN A 93 9.62 14.13 22.97
C GLN A 93 9.82 12.96 22.02
N THR A 94 9.37 11.77 22.41
CA THR A 94 9.39 10.55 21.58
C THR A 94 8.63 10.79 20.26
N PHE A 95 7.40 11.30 20.33
CA PHE A 95 6.59 11.60 19.17
C PHE A 95 7.19 12.70 18.30
N GLY A 96 7.72 13.77 18.90
CA GLY A 96 8.36 14.88 18.20
C GLY A 96 9.59 14.46 17.41
N PHE A 97 10.45 13.61 17.99
CA PHE A 97 11.61 13.04 17.29
C PHE A 97 11.18 12.20 16.07
N GLY A 98 10.23 11.28 16.26
CA GLY A 98 9.74 10.46 15.17
C GLY A 98 9.06 11.27 14.06
N LEU A 99 8.31 12.33 14.43
CA LEU A 99 7.71 13.25 13.46
C LEU A 99 8.79 13.99 12.65
N PHE A 100 9.85 14.45 13.30
CA PHE A 100 10.97 15.13 12.63
C PHE A 100 11.65 14.22 11.59
N LYS A 101 11.75 12.92 11.86
CA LYS A 101 12.31 11.92 10.92
C LYS A 101 11.33 11.52 9.82
N ALA A 102 10.07 11.25 10.15
CA ALA A 102 9.08 10.78 9.18
C ALA A 102 8.56 11.88 8.24
N LEU A 103 8.37 13.11 8.73
CA LEU A 103 7.77 14.19 7.96
C LEU A 103 8.54 14.55 6.67
N PRO A 104 9.88 14.67 6.66
CA PRO A 104 10.61 14.93 5.43
C PRO A 104 10.42 13.84 4.37
N ILE A 105 10.38 12.57 4.77
CA ILE A 105 10.15 11.42 3.88
C ILE A 105 8.76 11.54 3.22
N ILE A 106 7.73 11.85 4.01
CA ILE A 106 6.37 12.05 3.53
C ILE A 106 6.32 13.23 2.54
N VAL A 107 6.89 14.38 2.92
CA VAL A 107 6.88 15.58 2.07
C VAL A 107 7.58 15.32 0.74
N VAL A 108 8.76 14.71 0.76
CA VAL A 108 9.51 14.39 -0.47
C VAL A 108 8.74 13.42 -1.37
N SER A 109 8.10 12.39 -0.81
CA SER A 109 7.25 11.47 -1.56
C SER A 109 6.11 12.21 -2.26
N TYR A 110 5.36 13.05 -1.53
CA TYR A 110 4.26 13.81 -2.11
C TYR A 110 4.72 14.85 -3.14
N VAL A 111 5.75 15.63 -2.84
CA VAL A 111 6.25 16.67 -3.75
C VAL A 111 6.74 16.05 -5.05
N THR A 112 7.55 15.00 -4.97
CA THR A 112 8.11 14.34 -6.16
C THR A 112 7.00 13.70 -7.01
N GLY A 113 6.11 12.94 -6.40
CA GLY A 113 5.10 12.22 -7.14
C GLY A 113 4.03 13.14 -7.73
N LEU A 114 3.55 14.12 -6.97
CA LEU A 114 2.59 15.11 -7.49
C LEU A 114 3.21 15.97 -8.60
N ALA A 115 4.48 16.36 -8.48
CA ALA A 115 5.16 17.11 -9.54
C ALA A 115 5.17 16.33 -10.86
N ILE A 116 5.44 15.03 -10.81
CA ILE A 116 5.42 14.17 -12.00
C ILE A 116 3.99 14.02 -12.54
N GLU A 117 3.00 13.75 -11.69
CA GLU A 117 1.61 13.62 -12.13
C GLU A 117 1.06 14.90 -12.75
N PHE A 118 1.35 16.05 -12.14
CA PHE A 118 0.97 17.33 -12.73
C PHE A 118 1.65 17.58 -14.09
N ALA A 119 2.94 17.24 -14.23
CA ALA A 119 3.64 17.35 -15.49
C ALA A 119 2.99 16.48 -16.58
N PHE A 120 2.67 15.21 -16.28
CA PHE A 120 2.01 14.33 -17.22
C PHE A 120 0.57 14.74 -17.53
N ALA A 121 -0.18 15.22 -16.54
CA ALA A 121 -1.53 15.74 -16.74
C ALA A 121 -1.53 16.95 -17.72
N GLN A 122 -0.53 17.84 -17.58
CA GLN A 122 -0.36 18.97 -18.50
C GLN A 122 0.00 18.51 -19.92
N ILE A 123 0.95 17.58 -20.06
CA ILE A 123 1.39 17.07 -21.38
C ILE A 123 0.25 16.33 -22.10
N ARG A 124 -0.55 15.55 -21.34
CA ARG A 124 -1.63 14.74 -21.91
C ARG A 124 -3.00 15.46 -21.95
N HIS A 125 -3.09 16.68 -21.45
CA HIS A 125 -4.31 17.47 -21.37
C HIS A 125 -5.48 16.75 -20.67
N HIS A 126 -5.21 16.04 -19.57
CA HIS A 126 -6.24 15.43 -18.75
C HIS A 126 -6.24 15.99 -17.33
N GLN A 127 -7.32 15.75 -16.59
CA GLN A 127 -7.41 16.14 -15.18
C GLN A 127 -6.48 15.30 -14.33
N VAL A 128 -5.89 15.92 -13.30
CA VAL A 128 -5.07 15.22 -12.30
C VAL A 128 -5.96 14.34 -11.42
N ASN A 129 -5.61 13.07 -11.32
CA ASN A 129 -6.33 12.12 -10.48
C ASN A 129 -5.77 12.08 -9.06
N GLU A 130 -6.65 12.02 -8.07
CA GLU A 130 -6.28 12.02 -6.66
C GLU A 130 -5.75 10.67 -6.13
N GLY A 131 -5.64 9.67 -7.00
CA GLY A 131 -5.13 8.35 -6.64
C GLY A 131 -3.70 8.36 -6.07
N PHE A 132 -2.90 9.39 -6.40
CA PHE A 132 -1.56 9.53 -5.84
C PHE A 132 -1.56 9.86 -4.34
N LEU A 133 -2.62 10.44 -3.79
CA LEU A 133 -2.70 10.73 -2.36
C LEU A 133 -2.50 9.48 -1.51
N VAL A 134 -3.03 8.35 -1.95
CA VAL A 134 -2.84 7.06 -1.29
C VAL A 134 -1.42 6.53 -1.52
N THR A 135 -0.94 6.52 -2.76
CA THR A 135 0.41 6.05 -3.11
C THR A 135 1.48 6.87 -2.39
N GLY A 136 1.33 8.20 -2.38
CA GLY A 136 2.25 9.12 -1.71
C GLY A 136 2.32 8.92 -0.19
N MET A 137 1.26 8.40 0.44
CA MET A 137 1.25 8.01 1.85
C MET A 137 1.81 6.61 2.07
N LEU A 138 1.51 5.66 1.17
CA LEU A 138 1.97 4.28 1.30
C LEU A 138 3.49 4.15 1.15
N ILE A 139 4.11 4.92 0.23
CA ILE A 139 5.56 4.86 0.00
C ILE A 139 6.34 5.12 1.30
N PRO A 140 6.17 6.24 2.02
CA PRO A 140 6.86 6.48 3.28
C PRO A 140 6.64 5.38 4.32
N LEU A 141 5.41 4.87 4.42
CA LEU A 141 5.05 3.89 5.45
C LEU A 141 5.78 2.54 5.32
N VAL A 142 6.24 2.21 4.13
CA VAL A 142 6.98 0.96 3.86
C VAL A 142 8.50 1.15 3.81
N LEU A 143 8.97 2.37 4.05
CA LEU A 143 10.41 2.69 4.04
C LEU A 143 10.99 2.72 5.45
N PRO A 144 12.33 2.54 5.57
CA PRO A 144 13.05 2.75 6.81
C PRO A 144 13.06 4.23 7.25
N PRO A 145 13.20 4.51 8.56
CA PRO A 145 13.17 5.88 9.07
C PRO A 145 14.37 6.75 8.70
N ASP A 146 15.55 6.16 8.45
CA ASP A 146 16.79 6.89 8.15
C ASP A 146 17.18 6.85 6.66
N ILE A 147 16.20 6.60 5.78
CA ILE A 147 16.47 6.58 4.35
C ILE A 147 16.85 7.97 3.82
N PRO A 148 17.91 8.12 3.00
CA PRO A 148 18.24 9.38 2.35
C PRO A 148 17.11 9.93 1.50
N LEU A 149 16.78 11.20 1.64
CA LEU A 149 15.64 11.82 0.97
C LEU A 149 15.71 11.78 -0.57
N TRP A 150 16.92 11.85 -1.14
CA TRP A 150 17.10 11.72 -2.58
C TRP A 150 16.72 10.32 -3.11
N MET A 151 16.93 9.26 -2.30
CA MET A 151 16.51 7.90 -2.65
C MET A 151 14.99 7.78 -2.63
N VAL A 152 14.32 8.43 -1.67
CA VAL A 152 12.86 8.52 -1.63
C VAL A 152 12.32 9.20 -2.90
N ALA A 153 12.92 10.33 -3.28
CA ALA A 153 12.55 11.05 -4.50
C ALA A 153 12.76 10.17 -5.74
N LEU A 154 13.92 9.51 -5.86
CA LEU A 154 14.24 8.65 -6.99
C LEU A 154 13.28 7.45 -7.09
N ALA A 155 13.00 6.78 -5.97
CA ALA A 155 12.10 5.63 -5.93
C ALA A 155 10.65 6.03 -6.24
N THR A 156 10.20 7.16 -5.71
CA THR A 156 8.87 7.70 -6.02
C THR A 156 8.77 8.07 -7.49
N ALA A 157 9.80 8.72 -8.05
CA ALA A 157 9.84 9.04 -9.47
C ALA A 157 9.79 7.78 -10.33
N PHE A 158 10.60 6.77 -10.02
CA PHE A 158 10.60 5.49 -10.73
C PHE A 158 9.22 4.82 -10.68
N ALA A 159 8.62 4.74 -9.50
CA ALA A 159 7.33 4.09 -9.31
C ALA A 159 6.19 4.82 -10.05
N VAL A 160 6.19 6.14 -10.05
CA VAL A 160 5.17 6.93 -10.76
C VAL A 160 5.39 6.86 -12.27
N LEU A 161 6.61 7.07 -12.76
CA LEU A 161 6.91 7.07 -14.20
C LEU A 161 6.70 5.67 -14.81
N ILE A 162 7.34 4.66 -14.25
CA ILE A 162 7.34 3.30 -14.82
C ILE A 162 6.11 2.50 -14.36
N GLY A 163 5.75 2.59 -13.07
CA GLY A 163 4.66 1.78 -12.51
C GLY A 163 3.26 2.30 -12.83
N LYS A 164 3.12 3.60 -13.16
CA LYS A 164 1.80 4.23 -13.32
C LYS A 164 1.66 4.95 -14.65
N GLU A 165 2.47 5.99 -14.92
CA GLU A 165 2.30 6.84 -16.09
C GLU A 165 2.63 6.12 -17.41
N ALA A 166 3.60 5.21 -17.42
CA ALA A 166 3.92 4.42 -18.62
C ALA A 166 2.74 3.53 -19.08
N PHE A 167 1.87 3.11 -18.16
CA PHE A 167 0.68 2.30 -18.47
C PHE A 167 -0.58 3.11 -18.76
N GLY A 168 -0.56 4.43 -18.60
CA GLY A 168 -1.69 5.30 -18.90
C GLY A 168 -2.22 6.12 -17.72
N GLY A 169 -1.58 6.06 -16.55
CA GLY A 169 -1.94 6.84 -15.36
C GLY A 169 -2.79 6.07 -14.35
N THR A 170 -3.52 6.81 -13.52
CA THR A 170 -4.32 6.23 -12.42
C THR A 170 -5.36 5.24 -12.93
N GLY A 171 -5.37 4.04 -12.37
CA GLY A 171 -6.33 2.99 -12.71
C GLY A 171 -5.86 2.05 -13.83
N MET A 172 -4.72 2.34 -14.48
CA MET A 172 -4.13 1.50 -15.54
C MET A 172 -2.84 0.82 -15.11
N ASN A 173 -2.40 1.03 -13.90
CA ASN A 173 -1.17 0.43 -13.36
C ASN A 173 -1.30 -1.09 -13.22
N LEU A 174 -0.29 -1.80 -13.71
CA LEU A 174 -0.22 -3.27 -13.65
C LEU A 174 0.13 -3.77 -12.25
N VAL A 175 0.99 -3.04 -11.54
CA VAL A 175 1.47 -3.36 -10.19
C VAL A 175 1.25 -2.19 -9.24
N ASN A 176 1.21 -2.45 -7.94
CA ASN A 176 1.09 -1.40 -6.94
C ASN A 176 2.35 -0.51 -6.94
N PRO A 177 2.21 0.81 -7.18
CA PRO A 177 3.37 1.70 -7.31
C PRO A 177 4.18 1.85 -6.02
N ALA A 178 3.56 1.78 -4.84
CA ALA A 178 4.27 1.88 -3.57
C ALA A 178 5.18 0.66 -3.33
N LEU A 179 4.70 -0.54 -3.67
CA LEU A 179 5.52 -1.75 -3.63
C LEU A 179 6.63 -1.72 -4.68
N LEU A 180 6.35 -1.16 -5.86
CA LEU A 180 7.36 -1.00 -6.90
C LEU A 180 8.49 -0.05 -6.48
N ALA A 181 8.16 1.07 -5.79
CA ALA A 181 9.15 1.97 -5.21
C ALA A 181 10.06 1.25 -4.22
N ARG A 182 9.47 0.48 -3.30
CA ARG A 182 10.21 -0.31 -2.32
C ARG A 182 11.07 -1.39 -2.98
N ALA A 183 10.53 -2.10 -3.97
CA ALA A 183 11.29 -3.11 -4.72
C ALA A 183 12.49 -2.50 -5.43
N PHE A 184 12.31 -1.35 -6.09
CA PHE A 184 13.40 -0.63 -6.73
C PHE A 184 14.53 -0.30 -5.74
N LEU A 185 14.20 0.25 -4.59
CA LEU A 185 15.19 0.58 -3.56
C LEU A 185 15.88 -0.67 -3.00
N PHE A 186 15.12 -1.73 -2.76
CA PHE A 186 15.67 -2.98 -2.25
C PHE A 186 16.70 -3.61 -3.19
N PHE A 187 16.43 -3.61 -4.50
CA PHE A 187 17.36 -4.17 -5.48
C PHE A 187 18.49 -3.23 -5.87
N ALA A 188 18.23 -1.92 -5.92
CA ALA A 188 19.24 -0.94 -6.30
C ALA A 188 20.19 -0.55 -5.13
N TYR A 189 19.64 -0.49 -3.91
CA TYR A 189 20.34 -0.02 -2.70
C TYR A 189 20.08 -0.92 -1.50
N PRO A 190 20.46 -2.22 -1.56
CA PRO A 190 20.13 -3.19 -0.52
C PRO A 190 20.68 -2.82 0.85
N SER A 191 21.83 -2.17 0.93
CA SER A 191 22.49 -1.75 2.19
C SER A 191 21.68 -0.70 2.98
N VAL A 192 20.76 0.02 2.32
CA VAL A 192 19.91 1.04 2.94
C VAL A 192 18.50 0.48 3.25
N MET A 193 18.15 -0.64 2.65
CA MET A 193 16.82 -1.26 2.78
C MET A 193 16.81 -2.52 3.63
N SER A 194 17.98 -3.10 3.91
CA SER A 194 18.10 -4.30 4.74
C SER A 194 19.37 -4.24 5.60
N GLY A 195 19.37 -4.99 6.70
CA GLY A 195 20.46 -5.02 7.66
C GLY A 195 20.03 -4.49 9.03
N ASP A 196 20.96 -4.60 10.00
CA ASP A 196 20.65 -4.32 11.41
C ASP A 196 20.69 -2.82 11.76
N LYS A 197 21.28 -1.99 10.90
CA LYS A 197 21.48 -0.56 11.18
C LYS A 197 20.43 0.37 10.59
N VAL A 198 19.46 -0.17 9.84
CA VAL A 198 18.57 0.62 8.98
C VAL A 198 17.25 0.98 9.66
N TRP A 199 16.85 0.18 10.67
CA TRP A 199 15.50 0.23 11.21
C TRP A 199 15.34 1.12 12.46
N ILE A 200 16.43 1.63 13.01
CA ILE A 200 16.43 2.57 14.14
C ILE A 200 17.06 3.88 13.69
N ALA A 201 16.33 4.96 13.84
CA ALA A 201 16.81 6.30 13.46
C ALA A 201 17.98 6.73 14.36
N ASP A 202 19.05 7.28 13.75
CA ASP A 202 20.28 7.71 14.45
C ASP A 202 20.79 6.66 15.46
N GLN A 203 20.92 5.42 14.98
CA GLN A 203 21.30 4.28 15.82
C GLN A 203 22.72 4.42 16.39
N PRO A 204 22.93 4.24 17.72
CA PRO A 204 24.26 4.18 18.31
C PRO A 204 25.07 2.96 17.79
N ASP A 205 26.38 3.11 17.60
CA ASP A 205 27.25 2.05 17.04
C ASP A 205 27.28 0.74 17.85
N ALA A 206 26.95 0.80 19.14
CA ALA A 206 26.96 -0.35 20.05
C ALA A 206 25.63 -1.12 20.12
N PHE A 207 24.60 -0.69 19.40
CA PHE A 207 23.27 -1.30 19.45
C PHE A 207 22.92 -2.02 18.15
N THR A 208 22.33 -3.21 18.25
CA THR A 208 21.82 -3.96 17.08
C THR A 208 20.31 -3.74 16.93
N GLY A 209 19.89 -3.15 15.84
CA GLY A 209 18.48 -2.86 15.51
C GLY A 209 17.85 -3.91 14.60
N ALA A 210 18.27 -5.19 14.72
CA ALA A 210 17.73 -6.25 13.88
C ALA A 210 16.21 -6.41 14.05
N THR A 211 15.50 -6.53 12.93
CA THR A 211 14.07 -6.86 12.95
C THR A 211 13.87 -8.33 13.36
N PRO A 212 12.70 -8.70 13.89
CA PRO A 212 12.40 -10.12 14.19
C PRO A 212 12.62 -11.04 12.98
N LEU A 213 12.31 -10.58 11.78
CA LEU A 213 12.59 -11.33 10.54
C LEU A 213 14.07 -11.43 10.21
N GLY A 214 14.84 -10.38 10.46
CA GLY A 214 16.30 -10.38 10.29
C GLY A 214 17.00 -11.34 11.26
N ILE A 215 16.56 -11.38 12.53
CA ILE A 215 17.07 -12.32 13.52
C ILE A 215 16.88 -13.77 13.06
N LEU A 216 15.66 -14.11 12.64
CA LEU A 216 15.33 -15.46 12.16
C LEU A 216 16.06 -15.82 10.85
N ALA A 217 16.21 -14.89 9.93
CA ALA A 217 16.93 -15.12 8.68
C ALA A 217 18.42 -15.43 8.90
N ASN A 218 19.00 -14.85 9.97
CA ASN A 218 20.38 -15.09 10.37
C ASN A 218 20.53 -16.32 11.32
N GLY A 219 19.47 -17.11 11.53
CA GLY A 219 19.47 -18.29 12.39
C GLY A 219 19.40 -17.99 13.88
N GLY A 220 19.04 -16.77 14.27
CA GLY A 220 18.79 -16.42 15.67
C GLY A 220 17.39 -16.84 16.11
N THR A 221 17.23 -17.17 17.39
CA THR A 221 15.94 -17.59 18.00
C THR A 221 15.39 -16.59 19.01
N ASP A 222 16.18 -15.59 19.38
CA ASP A 222 15.80 -14.56 20.35
C ASP A 222 14.90 -13.49 19.71
N ILE A 223 13.64 -13.86 19.49
CA ILE A 223 12.62 -12.97 18.94
C ILE A 223 11.74 -12.40 20.08
N PRO A 224 11.23 -11.16 19.93
CA PRO A 224 10.28 -10.60 20.87
C PRO A 224 9.02 -11.47 21.01
N ASP A 225 8.40 -11.41 22.18
CA ASP A 225 7.16 -12.14 22.43
C ASP A 225 6.01 -11.63 21.52
N ALA A 226 5.02 -12.48 21.31
CA ALA A 226 3.90 -12.19 20.42
C ALA A 226 3.16 -10.91 20.80
N TRP A 227 3.04 -10.60 22.10
CA TRP A 227 2.35 -9.40 22.56
C TRP A 227 3.09 -8.12 22.18
N THR A 228 4.40 -8.10 22.33
CA THR A 228 5.25 -6.97 21.92
C THR A 228 5.14 -6.74 20.40
N MET A 229 5.07 -7.80 19.61
CA MET A 229 4.87 -7.69 18.15
C MET A 229 3.46 -7.24 17.77
N ILE A 230 2.41 -7.68 18.47
CA ILE A 230 1.02 -7.22 18.25
C ILE A 230 0.93 -5.73 18.53
N TRP A 231 1.50 -5.28 19.63
CA TRP A 231 1.55 -3.85 19.98
C TRP A 231 2.39 -3.06 18.99
N GLY A 232 3.52 -3.60 18.55
CA GLY A 232 4.40 -2.99 17.55
C GLY A 232 5.65 -2.33 18.11
N GLY A 233 6.05 -2.59 19.36
CA GLY A 233 7.28 -2.09 19.97
C GLY A 233 8.55 -2.75 19.44
N VAL A 234 8.61 -3.02 18.13
CA VAL A 234 9.72 -3.68 17.43
C VAL A 234 10.29 -2.78 16.34
N PRO A 235 11.59 -2.90 15.99
CA PRO A 235 12.17 -2.18 14.88
C PRO A 235 11.57 -2.66 13.54
N GLY A 236 11.37 -1.73 12.60
CA GLY A 236 10.78 -2.03 11.28
C GLY A 236 10.46 -0.79 10.46
N SER A 237 9.79 -0.96 9.33
CA SER A 237 9.31 0.14 8.48
C SER A 237 8.32 1.04 9.22
N ILE A 238 8.21 2.30 8.81
CA ILE A 238 7.45 3.34 9.54
C ILE A 238 6.01 2.90 9.86
N GLY A 239 5.28 2.30 8.92
CA GLY A 239 3.86 1.95 9.08
C GLY A 239 3.56 0.48 9.38
N GLU A 240 4.56 -0.40 9.36
CA GLU A 240 4.35 -1.86 9.35
C GLU A 240 4.43 -2.51 10.73
N THR A 241 4.80 -1.76 11.78
CA THR A 241 5.19 -2.33 13.07
C THR A 241 4.01 -2.78 13.93
N SER A 242 2.91 -2.03 14.01
CA SER A 242 1.78 -2.33 14.89
C SER A 242 0.64 -3.04 14.19
N VAL A 243 0.40 -4.29 14.57
CA VAL A 243 -0.75 -5.07 14.07
C VAL A 243 -2.08 -4.46 14.53
N ILE A 244 -2.14 -3.88 15.73
CA ILE A 244 -3.34 -3.20 16.25
C ILE A 244 -3.69 -1.98 15.40
N ALA A 245 -2.73 -1.15 15.09
CA ALA A 245 -2.94 0.04 14.26
C ALA A 245 -3.41 -0.34 12.85
N VAL A 246 -2.82 -1.38 12.26
CA VAL A 246 -3.23 -1.95 10.98
C VAL A 246 -4.66 -2.51 11.06
N ALA A 247 -5.02 -3.21 12.13
CA ALA A 247 -6.36 -3.77 12.34
C ALA A 247 -7.44 -2.68 12.48
N LEU A 248 -7.13 -1.55 13.10
CA LEU A 248 -8.02 -0.38 13.15
C LEU A 248 -8.30 0.16 11.74
N GLY A 249 -7.25 0.30 10.92
CA GLY A 249 -7.39 0.69 9.52
C GLY A 249 -8.18 -0.34 8.69
N ALA A 250 -7.91 -1.64 8.88
CA ALA A 250 -8.66 -2.72 8.25
C ALA A 250 -10.15 -2.65 8.57
N THR A 251 -10.48 -2.42 9.84
CA THR A 251 -11.86 -2.29 10.31
C THR A 251 -12.59 -1.15 9.57
N LEU A 252 -11.96 0.02 9.45
CA LEU A 252 -12.52 1.16 8.73
C LEU A 252 -12.74 0.82 7.25
N LEU A 253 -11.76 0.20 6.58
CA LEU A 253 -11.87 -0.18 5.17
C LEU A 253 -12.94 -1.25 4.91
N LEU A 254 -13.13 -2.17 5.85
CA LEU A 254 -14.18 -3.18 5.75
C LEU A 254 -15.58 -2.59 5.98
N PHE A 255 -15.76 -1.69 6.96
CA PHE A 255 -17.03 -1.01 7.19
C PHE A 255 -17.44 -0.12 6.03
N THR A 256 -16.48 0.55 5.40
CA THR A 256 -16.75 1.38 4.21
C THR A 256 -16.91 0.56 2.93
N GLY A 257 -16.57 -0.73 2.95
CA GLY A 257 -16.66 -1.62 1.78
C GLY A 257 -15.62 -1.34 0.70
N ILE A 258 -14.61 -0.52 0.97
CA ILE A 258 -13.55 -0.16 0.03
C ILE A 258 -12.61 -1.34 -0.19
N ALA A 259 -12.18 -1.98 0.89
CA ALA A 259 -11.32 -3.15 0.80
C ALA A 259 -12.11 -4.47 0.78
N SER A 260 -11.57 -5.46 0.08
CA SER A 260 -12.20 -6.77 -0.03
C SER A 260 -11.83 -7.68 1.14
N TRP A 261 -12.79 -7.99 2.01
CA TRP A 261 -12.61 -8.96 3.09
C TRP A 261 -12.16 -10.35 2.61
N ARG A 262 -12.56 -10.71 1.35
CA ARG A 262 -12.17 -12.00 0.75
C ARG A 262 -10.67 -12.09 0.52
N ILE A 263 -10.06 -11.00 0.05
CA ILE A 263 -8.60 -10.94 -0.15
C ILE A 263 -7.89 -11.00 1.20
N MET A 264 -8.29 -10.16 2.17
CA MET A 264 -7.67 -10.17 3.50
C MET A 264 -7.71 -11.54 4.15
N LEU A 265 -8.89 -12.15 4.20
CA LEU A 265 -9.08 -13.47 4.81
C LEU A 265 -8.30 -14.56 4.06
N SER A 266 -8.31 -14.53 2.72
CA SER A 266 -7.59 -15.55 1.94
C SER A 266 -6.06 -15.43 2.07
N VAL A 267 -5.51 -14.23 2.22
CA VAL A 267 -4.08 -14.02 2.52
C VAL A 267 -3.73 -14.65 3.88
N ILE A 268 -4.55 -14.40 4.90
CA ILE A 268 -4.35 -14.99 6.24
C ILE A 268 -4.45 -16.52 6.16
N LEU A 269 -5.46 -17.06 5.50
CA LEU A 269 -5.60 -18.51 5.34
C LEU A 269 -4.43 -19.14 4.58
N GLY A 270 -3.96 -18.49 3.50
CA GLY A 270 -2.81 -18.95 2.73
C GLY A 270 -1.52 -18.95 3.54
N GLY A 271 -1.26 -17.88 4.29
CA GLY A 271 -0.11 -17.79 5.18
C GLY A 271 -0.16 -18.83 6.30
N GLY A 272 -1.35 -19.06 6.89
CA GLY A 272 -1.55 -20.09 7.92
C GLY A 272 -1.34 -21.50 7.40
N LEU A 273 -1.87 -21.79 6.22
CA LEU A 273 -1.69 -23.09 5.59
C LEU A 273 -0.22 -23.38 5.34
N MET A 274 0.52 -22.42 4.82
CA MET A 274 1.96 -22.60 4.57
C MET A 274 2.78 -22.67 5.86
N GLY A 275 2.44 -21.85 6.88
CA GLY A 275 3.07 -21.91 8.19
C GLY A 275 2.85 -23.26 8.88
N LEU A 276 1.62 -23.80 8.85
CA LEU A 276 1.32 -25.13 9.38
C LEU A 276 2.06 -26.23 8.63
N LEU A 277 2.19 -26.12 7.30
CA LEU A 277 2.95 -27.06 6.48
C LEU A 277 4.43 -27.04 6.89
N PHE A 278 5.03 -25.89 7.10
CA PHE A 278 6.40 -25.79 7.59
C PHE A 278 6.56 -26.32 9.01
N ASN A 279 5.60 -26.07 9.91
CA ASN A 279 5.61 -26.66 11.24
C ASN A 279 5.55 -28.20 11.19
N ALA A 280 4.82 -28.79 10.23
CA ALA A 280 4.77 -30.25 10.03
C ALA A 280 6.10 -30.82 9.49
N ILE A 281 6.85 -30.07 8.67
CA ILE A 281 8.15 -30.45 8.11
C ILE A 281 9.24 -30.31 9.19
N GLY A 282 9.29 -29.19 9.90
CA GLY A 282 10.18 -28.92 11.05
C GLY A 282 11.67 -29.03 10.77
N ALA A 283 12.13 -28.80 9.54
CA ALA A 283 13.52 -29.07 9.11
C ALA A 283 14.54 -28.09 9.73
N ASN A 284 14.13 -26.88 10.08
CA ASN A 284 14.95 -25.84 10.72
C ASN A 284 14.15 -25.10 11.79
N GLU A 285 14.84 -24.34 12.65
CA GLU A 285 14.24 -23.59 13.74
C GLU A 285 13.20 -22.59 13.26
N TYR A 286 13.41 -21.95 12.10
CA TYR A 286 12.44 -21.04 11.49
C TYR A 286 11.14 -21.77 11.10
N MET A 287 11.21 -23.01 10.61
CA MET A 287 10.04 -23.83 10.30
C MET A 287 9.28 -24.30 11.55
N GLN A 288 9.96 -24.40 12.70
CA GLN A 288 9.33 -24.80 13.98
C GLN A 288 8.60 -23.64 14.66
N LEU A 289 8.78 -22.40 14.18
CA LEU A 289 8.10 -21.23 14.72
C LEU A 289 6.57 -21.39 14.59
N PRO A 290 5.77 -21.11 15.63
CA PRO A 290 4.32 -21.16 15.56
C PRO A 290 3.80 -20.31 14.39
N PHE A 291 2.91 -20.86 13.56
CA PHE A 291 2.46 -20.27 12.30
C PHE A 291 1.92 -18.83 12.43
N TYR A 292 1.32 -18.48 13.57
CA TYR A 292 0.75 -17.15 13.81
C TYR A 292 1.82 -16.04 13.93
N TYR A 293 3.08 -16.37 14.24
CA TYR A 293 4.16 -15.38 14.23
C TYR A 293 4.40 -14.77 12.86
N HIS A 294 4.17 -15.54 11.79
CA HIS A 294 4.28 -15.01 10.42
C HIS A 294 3.34 -13.85 10.12
N TYR A 295 2.21 -13.76 10.83
CA TYR A 295 1.27 -12.64 10.70
C TYR A 295 1.72 -11.38 11.44
N LEU A 296 2.46 -11.58 12.54
CA LEU A 296 2.87 -10.52 13.46
C LEU A 296 4.17 -9.84 13.02
N MET A 297 5.02 -10.56 12.28
CA MET A 297 6.33 -10.09 11.88
C MET A 297 6.31 -9.37 10.53
N GLY A 298 7.05 -8.26 10.45
CA GLY A 298 7.25 -7.48 9.21
C GLY A 298 5.94 -6.96 8.64
N GLY A 299 5.96 -6.68 7.34
CA GLY A 299 4.82 -6.08 6.63
C GLY A 299 3.68 -7.03 6.26
N PHE A 300 3.55 -8.24 6.84
CA PHE A 300 2.49 -9.18 6.44
C PHE A 300 1.08 -8.60 6.65
N ALA A 301 0.78 -8.14 7.86
CA ALA A 301 -0.53 -7.57 8.18
C ALA A 301 -0.79 -6.29 7.36
N PHE A 302 0.18 -5.40 7.26
CA PHE A 302 0.09 -4.17 6.48
C PHE A 302 -0.13 -4.46 4.99
N GLY A 303 0.64 -5.37 4.41
CA GLY A 303 0.51 -5.80 3.02
C GLY A 303 -0.83 -6.47 2.73
N ALA A 304 -1.34 -7.32 3.62
CA ALA A 304 -2.63 -7.98 3.48
C ALA A 304 -3.81 -6.99 3.48
N VAL A 305 -3.71 -5.92 4.29
CA VAL A 305 -4.80 -4.94 4.47
C VAL A 305 -4.76 -3.84 3.42
N PHE A 306 -3.62 -3.18 3.21
CA PHE A 306 -3.54 -1.94 2.43
C PHE A 306 -3.00 -2.12 1.01
N MET A 307 -2.26 -3.21 0.75
CA MET A 307 -1.58 -3.40 -0.53
C MET A 307 -2.17 -4.51 -1.38
N ALA A 308 -2.48 -5.68 -0.79
CA ALA A 308 -3.11 -6.77 -1.51
C ALA A 308 -4.57 -6.46 -1.90
N THR A 309 -5.22 -5.55 -1.19
CA THR A 309 -6.60 -5.12 -1.46
C THR A 309 -6.72 -3.93 -2.40
N ASP A 310 -5.62 -3.48 -3.01
CA ASP A 310 -5.63 -2.40 -4.00
C ASP A 310 -6.67 -2.70 -5.11
N PRO A 311 -7.67 -1.84 -5.28
CA PRO A 311 -8.77 -2.11 -6.22
C PRO A 311 -8.33 -2.12 -7.68
N VAL A 312 -7.17 -1.57 -8.02
CA VAL A 312 -6.65 -1.52 -9.40
C VAL A 312 -5.89 -2.79 -9.77
N THR A 313 -4.98 -3.23 -8.89
CA THR A 313 -4.01 -4.30 -9.21
C THR A 313 -4.44 -5.67 -8.71
N ALA A 314 -5.42 -5.75 -7.81
CA ALA A 314 -5.94 -7.02 -7.31
C ALA A 314 -6.93 -7.68 -8.27
N ALA A 315 -7.15 -9.00 -8.10
CA ALA A 315 -8.18 -9.73 -8.81
C ALA A 315 -9.57 -9.16 -8.55
N GLN A 316 -10.40 -9.05 -9.60
CA GLN A 316 -11.72 -8.42 -9.54
C GLN A 316 -12.85 -9.42 -9.30
N THR A 317 -12.73 -10.65 -9.82
CA THR A 317 -13.76 -11.67 -9.64
C THR A 317 -13.78 -12.23 -8.22
N ASN A 318 -14.96 -12.57 -7.71
CA ASN A 318 -15.08 -13.10 -6.34
C ASN A 318 -14.26 -14.36 -6.09
N THR A 319 -14.21 -15.27 -7.07
CA THR A 319 -13.39 -16.49 -7.00
C THR A 319 -11.91 -16.14 -7.18
N GLY A 320 -11.60 -15.20 -8.08
CA GLY A 320 -10.24 -14.72 -8.30
C GLY A 320 -9.63 -14.10 -7.04
N LYS A 321 -10.42 -13.33 -6.27
CA LYS A 321 -9.99 -12.76 -4.98
C LYS A 321 -9.52 -13.81 -3.97
N TRP A 322 -10.23 -14.94 -3.89
CA TRP A 322 -9.82 -16.05 -3.03
C TRP A 322 -8.53 -16.72 -3.49
N ILE A 323 -8.41 -17.00 -4.79
CA ILE A 323 -7.20 -17.62 -5.36
C ILE A 323 -6.00 -16.68 -5.22
N TYR A 324 -6.18 -15.42 -5.61
CA TYR A 324 -5.16 -14.38 -5.54
C TYR A 324 -4.61 -14.20 -4.11
N GLY A 325 -5.50 -13.99 -3.13
CA GLY A 325 -5.06 -13.79 -1.75
C GLY A 325 -4.45 -15.05 -1.12
N MET A 326 -4.99 -16.25 -1.42
CA MET A 326 -4.41 -17.52 -0.96
C MET A 326 -2.97 -17.69 -1.45
N LEU A 327 -2.73 -17.44 -2.73
CA LEU A 327 -1.40 -17.53 -3.32
C LEU A 327 -0.43 -16.50 -2.73
N ILE A 328 -0.87 -15.26 -2.48
CA ILE A 328 -0.04 -14.25 -1.80
C ILE A 328 0.40 -14.75 -0.44
N GLY A 329 -0.53 -15.23 0.39
CA GLY A 329 -0.21 -15.71 1.73
C GLY A 329 0.78 -16.89 1.72
N ILE A 330 0.56 -17.87 0.85
CA ILE A 330 1.46 -19.02 0.67
C ILE A 330 2.85 -18.55 0.26
N LEU A 331 2.96 -17.73 -0.79
CA LEU A 331 4.23 -17.25 -1.31
C LEU A 331 4.98 -16.36 -0.31
N ALA A 332 4.27 -15.52 0.44
CA ALA A 332 4.87 -14.65 1.43
C ALA A 332 5.59 -15.44 2.54
N VAL A 333 4.94 -16.47 3.08
CA VAL A 333 5.55 -17.32 4.11
C VAL A 333 6.63 -18.22 3.50
N MET A 334 6.42 -18.75 2.30
CA MET A 334 7.40 -19.56 1.60
C MET A 334 8.71 -18.78 1.33
N LEU A 335 8.61 -17.54 0.82
CA LEU A 335 9.79 -16.71 0.58
C LEU A 335 10.55 -16.39 1.86
N ARG A 336 9.86 -16.11 2.96
CA ARG A 336 10.48 -15.84 4.26
C ARG A 336 11.33 -16.99 4.77
N VAL A 337 10.84 -18.20 4.67
CA VAL A 337 11.47 -19.38 5.24
C VAL A 337 12.56 -19.95 4.34
N ILE A 338 12.39 -19.88 3.01
CA ILE A 338 13.32 -20.49 2.05
C ILE A 338 14.41 -19.51 1.62
N ASN A 339 14.10 -18.20 1.59
CA ASN A 339 15.05 -17.20 1.08
C ASN A 339 15.53 -16.24 2.18
N PRO A 340 16.63 -16.53 2.88
CA PRO A 340 17.17 -15.67 3.93
C PRO A 340 17.67 -14.32 3.40
N ALA A 341 18.00 -14.21 2.12
CA ALA A 341 18.43 -12.95 1.51
C ALA A 341 17.29 -11.93 1.39
N TYR A 342 16.02 -12.38 1.43
CA TYR A 342 14.85 -11.52 1.42
C TYR A 342 13.81 -11.98 2.45
N PRO A 343 14.02 -11.67 3.73
CA PRO A 343 13.19 -12.23 4.80
C PRO A 343 11.75 -11.68 4.85
N GLU A 344 11.45 -10.59 4.14
CA GLU A 344 10.12 -9.97 4.21
C GLU A 344 9.05 -10.75 3.42
N GLY A 345 9.34 -11.18 2.21
CA GLY A 345 8.49 -12.00 1.36
C GLY A 345 7.19 -11.36 0.85
N MET A 346 6.52 -10.53 1.64
CA MET A 346 5.17 -10.02 1.33
C MET A 346 5.13 -9.11 0.11
N MET A 347 6.10 -8.20 -0.02
CA MET A 347 6.19 -7.27 -1.14
C MET A 347 6.30 -8.00 -2.49
N LEU A 348 7.26 -8.93 -2.60
CA LEU A 348 7.48 -9.68 -3.84
C LEU A 348 6.29 -10.57 -4.19
N SER A 349 5.65 -11.18 -3.18
CA SER A 349 4.46 -11.99 -3.39
C SER A 349 3.32 -11.18 -3.98
N ILE A 350 3.04 -9.98 -3.46
CA ILE A 350 1.99 -9.11 -4.00
C ILE A 350 2.36 -8.63 -5.40
N LEU A 351 3.59 -8.17 -5.65
CA LEU A 351 4.02 -7.72 -6.98
C LEU A 351 3.90 -8.82 -8.03
N LEU A 352 4.33 -10.05 -7.68
CA LEU A 352 4.21 -11.19 -8.56
C LEU A 352 2.74 -11.49 -8.88
N LEU A 353 1.90 -11.56 -7.86
CA LEU A 353 0.49 -11.90 -8.03
C LEU A 353 -0.32 -10.76 -8.69
N ASN A 354 0.11 -9.50 -8.58
CA ASN A 354 -0.47 -8.41 -9.36
C ASN A 354 -0.33 -8.67 -10.87
N CYS A 355 0.84 -9.15 -11.31
CA CYS A 355 1.05 -9.53 -12.72
C CYS A 355 0.16 -10.71 -13.14
N PHE A 356 -0.16 -11.63 -12.23
CA PHE A 356 -1.02 -12.78 -12.51
C PHE A 356 -2.50 -12.54 -12.25
N ALA A 357 -2.91 -11.46 -11.59
CA ALA A 357 -4.30 -11.16 -11.28
C ALA A 357 -5.21 -11.14 -12.52
N PRO A 358 -4.83 -10.51 -13.66
CA PRO A 358 -5.63 -10.54 -14.87
C PRO A 358 -5.78 -11.97 -15.44
N LEU A 359 -4.74 -12.79 -15.34
CA LEU A 359 -4.80 -14.19 -15.80
C LEU A 359 -5.76 -15.02 -14.94
N ILE A 360 -5.73 -14.85 -13.61
CA ILE A 360 -6.64 -15.50 -12.68
C ILE A 360 -8.09 -15.16 -13.04
N ASP A 361 -8.38 -13.87 -13.23
CA ASP A 361 -9.70 -13.38 -13.59
C ASP A 361 -10.14 -13.89 -14.97
N HIS A 362 -9.25 -13.92 -15.95
CA HIS A 362 -9.53 -14.49 -17.27
C HIS A 362 -9.97 -15.96 -17.18
N CYS A 363 -9.25 -16.78 -16.41
CA CYS A 363 -9.59 -18.20 -16.22
C CYS A 363 -10.97 -18.36 -15.56
N VAL A 364 -11.27 -17.55 -14.54
CA VAL A 364 -12.58 -17.57 -13.85
C VAL A 364 -13.71 -17.17 -14.80
N ILE A 365 -13.51 -16.09 -15.57
CA ILE A 365 -14.50 -15.58 -16.54
C ILE A 365 -14.73 -16.62 -17.66
N ALA A 366 -13.66 -17.18 -18.24
CA ALA A 366 -13.77 -18.21 -19.28
C ALA A 366 -14.55 -19.45 -18.80
N ARG A 367 -14.30 -19.88 -17.54
CA ARG A 367 -15.08 -20.97 -16.91
C ARG A 367 -16.56 -20.60 -16.78
N ASN A 368 -16.86 -19.37 -16.34
CA ASN A 368 -18.24 -18.91 -16.20
C ASN A 368 -18.97 -18.83 -17.55
N ILE A 369 -18.29 -18.36 -18.60
CA ILE A 369 -18.83 -18.31 -19.96
C ILE A 369 -19.17 -19.73 -20.45
N LYS A 370 -18.24 -20.68 -20.29
CA LYS A 370 -18.48 -22.10 -20.67
C LYS A 370 -19.67 -22.71 -19.91
N MET A 371 -19.82 -22.39 -18.61
CA MET A 371 -20.98 -22.85 -17.82
C MET A 371 -22.29 -22.25 -18.30
N ARG A 372 -22.31 -20.96 -18.66
CA ARG A 372 -23.50 -20.29 -19.21
C ARG A 372 -23.88 -20.84 -20.57
N GLN A 373 -22.92 -21.07 -21.46
CA GLN A 373 -23.15 -21.69 -22.78
C GLN A 373 -23.76 -23.08 -22.64
N LYS A 374 -23.25 -23.92 -21.72
CA LYS A 374 -23.84 -25.25 -21.46
C LYS A 374 -25.29 -25.18 -20.98
N ARG A 375 -25.67 -24.15 -20.22
CA ARG A 375 -27.05 -23.95 -19.76
C ARG A 375 -27.96 -23.38 -20.85
N ALA A 376 -27.43 -22.62 -21.80
CA ALA A 376 -28.19 -22.05 -22.91
C ALA A 376 -28.52 -23.08 -24.00
N ILE A 377 -27.84 -24.23 -24.06
CA ILE A 377 -28.23 -25.35 -24.93
C ILE A 377 -29.48 -25.98 -24.34
N VAL A 378 -30.62 -25.41 -24.63
CA VAL A 378 -31.94 -26.01 -24.36
C VAL A 378 -32.09 -27.18 -25.30
N LYS A 379 -32.17 -28.41 -24.78
CA LYS A 379 -32.59 -29.57 -25.57
C LYS A 379 -33.96 -29.24 -26.17
N PRO A 380 -34.13 -29.33 -27.51
CA PRO A 380 -35.46 -29.17 -28.09
C PRO A 380 -36.39 -30.16 -27.41
N LYS A 381 -37.52 -29.67 -26.86
CA LYS A 381 -38.58 -30.54 -26.40
C LYS A 381 -38.98 -31.42 -27.60
N THR A 382 -38.68 -32.68 -27.56
CA THR A 382 -39.26 -33.66 -28.49
C THR A 382 -40.77 -33.51 -28.35
N SER A 383 -41.42 -32.91 -29.36
CA SER A 383 -42.85 -32.94 -29.49
C SER A 383 -43.25 -34.39 -29.58
N VAL A 384 -43.80 -34.94 -28.50
CA VAL A 384 -44.50 -36.22 -28.52
C VAL A 384 -45.72 -35.97 -29.41
N GLN A 385 -45.74 -36.59 -30.60
CA GLN A 385 -46.95 -36.76 -31.43
C GLN A 385 -47.86 -37.76 -30.76
#